data_13725275d413b38d3eaa2b1d10f6bbba
#
_entry.id   13725275d413b38d3eaa2b1d10f6bbba
#
_cell.length_a   1.000
_cell.length_b   1.000
_cell.length_c   1.000
_cell.angle_alpha   90.00
_cell.angle_beta   90.00
_cell.angle_gamma   90.00
#
_symmetry.space_group_name_H-M   'P 1'
#
loop_
_entity.id
_entity.type
_entity.pdbx_description
1 polymer ?
#
loop_
_entity_poly.entity_id
_entity_poly.type
_entity_poly.pdbx_seq_one_letter_code
_entity_poly.pdbx_strand_id
1 'polypeptide(L)'
;MSILSSVITEPTTPTLTHLVGNTPVCWISQPFAAGGRGFWAKLEGTNPGGLKDRAALHIVERARARGELDPGATIVESTSGTFGLGLALAAIVHGHRLTVVSDPGMETIVHRLLAAYGVQVETVNAPHPVGGWQRARLERVEQLLAAHPGSYCPGQYDNPDNVDAYAALAGELINQIGRIDVLVCSVGTGGHSAGIARVLRRLYPDMRLIGVDSVGSTIFGQPARPRLMRGLGSSIHPRNVAHHLFDEVHWVAPHEAVWASRTLAATHYTTGGWSVGAVTVVAAWCARTLPSQARIVAVFPDGPARYYTTVFDNAYCATHDLLDRPPADEPEEIKHPGEAEVTRWTRCATVVDL
;
A
#
# COMPACT_ATOMS: atom_id res chain seq x y z
N MET A 1 -15.40 -47.33 10.96
CA MET A 1 -15.90 -46.17 11.72
C MET A 1 -14.80 -45.71 12.65
N SER A 2 -13.89 -44.89 12.27
CA SER A 2 -12.97 -44.16 13.18
C SER A 2 -11.93 -43.33 12.41
N ILE A 3 -12.37 -42.38 11.56
CA ILE A 3 -11.46 -41.39 10.95
C ILE A 3 -11.99 -39.93 11.16
N LEU A 4 -13.16 -39.77 11.77
CA LEU A 4 -13.77 -38.43 11.95
C LEU A 4 -13.62 -37.83 13.37
N SER A 5 -12.93 -38.48 14.28
CA SER A 5 -12.85 -38.02 15.69
C SER A 5 -11.58 -37.26 16.07
N SER A 6 -10.67 -36.95 15.13
CA SER A 6 -9.39 -36.32 15.48
C SER A 6 -9.16 -34.92 14.89
N VAL A 7 -10.18 -34.25 14.33
CA VAL A 7 -10.03 -32.92 13.70
C VAL A 7 -11.03 -31.87 14.23
N ILE A 8 -11.72 -32.14 15.32
CA ILE A 8 -12.52 -31.10 15.98
C ILE A 8 -11.63 -30.49 17.06
N THR A 9 -10.74 -29.58 16.66
CA THR A 9 -10.22 -28.55 17.59
C THR A 9 -11.40 -27.69 17.98
N GLU A 10 -11.62 -27.48 19.27
CA GLU A 10 -12.65 -26.53 19.72
C GLU A 10 -12.51 -25.20 18.96
N PRO A 11 -13.60 -24.64 18.43
CA PRO A 11 -13.51 -23.37 17.71
C PRO A 11 -13.04 -22.31 18.70
N THR A 12 -11.82 -21.83 18.51
CA THR A 12 -11.36 -20.61 19.20
C THR A 12 -12.33 -19.51 18.83
N THR A 13 -12.89 -18.79 19.80
CA THR A 13 -13.80 -17.68 19.56
C THR A 13 -13.12 -16.69 18.60
N PRO A 14 -13.65 -16.45 17.38
CA PRO A 14 -13.03 -15.54 16.42
C PRO A 14 -12.92 -14.14 17.03
N THR A 15 -11.76 -13.55 16.99
CA THR A 15 -11.54 -12.15 17.36
C THR A 15 -11.53 -11.28 16.09
N LEU A 16 -11.70 -9.95 16.23
CA LEU A 16 -11.66 -9.03 15.09
C LEU A 16 -10.35 -9.09 14.29
N THR A 17 -9.27 -9.55 14.92
CA THR A 17 -7.97 -9.73 14.24
C THR A 17 -8.00 -10.79 13.15
N HIS A 18 -8.90 -11.78 13.23
CA HIS A 18 -9.10 -12.79 12.21
C HIS A 18 -9.70 -12.24 10.90
N LEU A 19 -10.18 -11.00 10.90
CA LEU A 19 -10.61 -10.32 9.67
C LEU A 19 -9.44 -9.89 8.79
N VAL A 20 -8.21 -9.90 9.31
CA VAL A 20 -7.01 -9.43 8.60
C VAL A 20 -6.15 -10.63 8.19
N GLY A 21 -5.80 -10.65 6.92
CA GLY A 21 -5.00 -11.73 6.35
C GLY A 21 -5.85 -12.77 5.60
N ASN A 22 -5.18 -13.80 5.12
CA ASN A 22 -5.75 -14.86 4.27
C ASN A 22 -6.55 -14.30 3.08
N THR A 23 -6.10 -13.19 2.54
CA THR A 23 -6.77 -12.51 1.43
C THR A 23 -6.67 -13.35 0.15
N PRO A 24 -7.68 -13.31 -0.73
CA PRO A 24 -7.68 -14.10 -1.95
C PRO A 24 -6.69 -13.57 -3.00
N VAL A 25 -6.41 -14.43 -3.99
CA VAL A 25 -5.77 -14.05 -5.25
C VAL A 25 -6.75 -14.19 -6.40
N CYS A 26 -6.62 -13.35 -7.42
CA CYS A 26 -7.44 -13.37 -8.62
C CYS A 26 -6.56 -13.31 -9.86
N TRP A 27 -6.90 -14.08 -10.91
CA TRP A 27 -6.22 -14.00 -12.19
C TRP A 27 -6.77 -12.83 -13.01
N ILE A 28 -5.88 -11.96 -13.45
CA ILE A 28 -6.19 -10.81 -14.30
C ILE A 28 -5.57 -11.05 -15.68
N SER A 29 -6.39 -10.95 -16.73
CA SER A 29 -5.97 -11.20 -18.12
C SER A 29 -6.48 -10.11 -19.07
N GLN A 30 -7.38 -10.42 -20.00
CA GLN A 30 -7.92 -9.43 -20.93
C GLN A 30 -8.74 -8.35 -20.20
N PRO A 31 -8.66 -7.06 -20.61
CA PRO A 31 -7.95 -6.57 -21.80
C PRO A 31 -6.46 -6.23 -21.57
N PHE A 32 -5.93 -6.49 -20.40
CA PHE A 32 -4.56 -6.10 -20.00
C PHE A 32 -3.48 -6.95 -20.68
N ALA A 33 -3.76 -8.23 -20.93
CA ALA A 33 -2.86 -9.14 -21.65
C ALA A 33 -3.68 -10.13 -22.48
N ALA A 34 -3.20 -10.41 -23.69
CA ALA A 34 -3.86 -11.32 -24.65
C ALA A 34 -3.23 -12.73 -24.64
N GLY A 35 -3.85 -13.68 -25.36
CA GLY A 35 -3.27 -15.00 -25.61
C GLY A 35 -3.09 -15.87 -24.37
N GLY A 36 -3.99 -15.78 -23.40
CA GLY A 36 -3.93 -16.56 -22.15
C GLY A 36 -2.89 -16.04 -21.14
N ARG A 37 -2.21 -14.93 -21.44
CA ARG A 37 -1.29 -14.25 -20.53
C ARG A 37 -2.05 -13.43 -19.49
N GLY A 38 -1.40 -13.14 -18.39
CA GLY A 38 -1.96 -12.33 -17.31
C GLY A 38 -1.05 -12.30 -16.09
N PHE A 39 -1.61 -11.87 -14.97
CA PHE A 39 -0.93 -11.82 -13.70
C PHE A 39 -1.88 -12.13 -12.54
N TRP A 40 -1.34 -12.51 -11.40
CA TRP A 40 -2.10 -12.73 -10.18
C TRP A 40 -2.22 -11.43 -9.39
N ALA A 41 -3.43 -11.04 -9.04
CA ALA A 41 -3.71 -9.92 -8.14
C ALA A 41 -3.92 -10.45 -6.72
N LYS A 42 -3.12 -10.02 -5.75
CA LYS A 42 -3.32 -10.29 -4.32
C LYS A 42 -4.23 -9.22 -3.72
N LEU A 43 -5.44 -9.61 -3.33
CA LEU A 43 -6.54 -8.71 -3.01
C LEU A 43 -6.52 -8.25 -1.55
N GLU A 44 -5.56 -7.43 -1.17
CA GLU A 44 -5.46 -6.89 0.19
C GLU A 44 -6.59 -5.91 0.55
N GLY A 45 -7.33 -5.41 -0.45
CA GLY A 45 -8.54 -4.63 -0.24
C GLY A 45 -9.71 -5.42 0.40
N THR A 46 -9.58 -6.73 0.59
CA THR A 46 -10.55 -7.54 1.35
C THR A 46 -10.33 -7.50 2.86
N ASN A 47 -9.18 -7.06 3.36
CA ASN A 47 -9.05 -6.65 4.75
C ASN A 47 -9.96 -5.43 5.03
N PRO A 48 -10.48 -5.25 6.25
CA PRO A 48 -11.43 -4.16 6.57
C PRO A 48 -10.99 -2.76 6.17
N GLY A 49 -9.75 -2.40 6.41
CA GLY A 49 -9.14 -1.11 6.01
C GLY A 49 -8.09 -1.24 4.90
N GLY A 50 -7.83 -2.45 4.40
CA GLY A 50 -6.86 -2.75 3.35
C GLY A 50 -5.53 -3.28 3.85
N LEU A 51 -4.53 -3.28 2.97
CA LEU A 51 -3.19 -3.81 3.19
C LEU A 51 -2.56 -3.38 4.53
N LYS A 52 -2.79 -2.12 4.93
CA LYS A 52 -2.13 -1.53 6.09
C LYS A 52 -2.67 -2.03 7.44
N ASP A 53 -3.79 -2.75 7.45
CA ASP A 53 -4.29 -3.39 8.68
C ASP A 53 -3.29 -4.39 9.25
N ARG A 54 -2.56 -5.09 8.37
CA ARG A 54 -1.50 -6.02 8.77
C ARG A 54 -0.40 -5.32 9.58
N ALA A 55 0.11 -4.20 9.05
CA ALA A 55 1.14 -3.43 9.73
C ALA A 55 0.62 -2.80 11.03
N ALA A 56 -0.58 -2.22 11.01
CA ALA A 56 -1.16 -1.58 12.18
C ALA A 56 -1.33 -2.54 13.35
N LEU A 57 -1.92 -3.72 13.11
CA LEU A 57 -2.07 -4.75 14.13
C LEU A 57 -0.71 -5.23 14.63
N HIS A 58 0.18 -5.60 13.73
CA HIS A 58 1.49 -6.14 14.09
C HIS A 58 2.32 -5.17 14.93
N ILE A 59 2.39 -3.90 14.52
CA ILE A 59 3.14 -2.86 15.25
C ILE A 59 2.58 -2.69 16.67
N VAL A 60 1.25 -2.59 16.82
CA VAL A 60 0.60 -2.43 18.12
C VAL A 60 0.83 -3.66 19.00
N GLU A 61 0.69 -4.87 18.47
CA GLU A 61 0.93 -6.11 19.20
C GLU A 61 2.41 -6.23 19.64
N ARG A 62 3.35 -5.89 18.77
CA ARG A 62 4.79 -5.90 19.09
C ARG A 62 5.14 -4.88 20.15
N ALA A 63 4.63 -3.66 20.04
CA ALA A 63 4.87 -2.61 21.03
C ALA A 63 4.34 -3.00 22.41
N ARG A 64 3.14 -3.59 22.48
CA ARG A 64 2.57 -4.12 23.72
C ARG A 64 3.42 -5.25 24.30
N ALA A 65 3.84 -6.18 23.46
CA ALA A 65 4.67 -7.32 23.89
C ALA A 65 6.04 -6.89 24.45
N ARG A 66 6.59 -5.77 23.95
CA ARG A 66 7.86 -5.17 24.43
C ARG A 66 7.67 -4.20 25.61
N GLY A 67 6.44 -3.90 26.03
CA GLY A 67 6.15 -2.91 27.06
C GLY A 67 6.38 -1.45 26.62
N GLU A 68 6.41 -1.17 25.33
CA GLU A 68 6.53 0.17 24.75
C GLU A 68 5.17 0.88 24.66
N LEU A 69 4.09 0.12 24.70
CA LEU A 69 2.70 0.60 24.71
C LEU A 69 1.96 0.06 25.91
N ASP A 70 1.80 0.90 26.93
CA ASP A 70 1.10 0.57 28.16
C ASP A 70 -0.41 0.33 27.93
N PRO A 71 -1.06 -0.54 28.72
CA PRO A 71 -2.51 -0.74 28.65
C PRO A 71 -3.29 0.56 28.76
N GLY A 72 -4.20 0.84 27.81
CA GLY A 72 -5.03 2.04 27.77
C GLY A 72 -4.32 3.32 27.31
N ALA A 73 -3.01 3.28 27.03
CA ALA A 73 -2.27 4.43 26.52
C ALA A 73 -2.82 4.91 25.16
N THR A 74 -2.57 6.17 24.87
CA THR A 74 -3.00 6.78 23.59
C THR A 74 -1.99 6.50 22.49
N ILE A 75 -2.46 5.99 21.37
CA ILE A 75 -1.69 5.86 20.13
C ILE A 75 -1.83 7.18 19.37
N VAL A 76 -0.71 7.76 18.89
CA VAL A 76 -0.69 8.99 18.07
C VAL A 76 0.07 8.72 16.80
N GLU A 77 -0.53 8.94 15.63
CA GLU A 77 0.12 8.63 14.34
C GLU A 77 -0.22 9.64 13.25
N SER A 78 0.76 9.86 12.35
CA SER A 78 0.62 10.65 11.13
C SER A 78 0.08 9.80 9.99
N THR A 79 -1.17 10.01 9.60
CA THR A 79 -1.72 9.32 8.41
C THR A 79 -2.87 10.10 7.77
N SER A 80 -2.98 10.05 6.45
CA SER A 80 -4.11 10.57 5.69
C SER A 80 -4.97 9.46 5.05
N GLY A 81 -4.78 8.20 5.46
CA GLY A 81 -5.43 7.09 4.77
C GLY A 81 -5.61 5.81 5.60
N THR A 82 -5.50 4.68 4.92
CA THR A 82 -5.87 3.35 5.43
C THR A 82 -5.07 2.89 6.65
N PHE A 83 -3.87 3.42 6.90
CA PHE A 83 -3.14 3.08 8.13
C PHE A 83 -3.90 3.52 9.38
N GLY A 84 -4.60 4.67 9.31
CA GLY A 84 -5.47 5.12 10.39
C GLY A 84 -6.64 4.16 10.66
N LEU A 85 -7.23 3.56 9.62
CA LEU A 85 -8.28 2.56 9.78
C LEU A 85 -7.75 1.29 10.44
N GLY A 86 -6.58 0.80 10.02
CA GLY A 86 -5.91 -0.34 10.65
C GLY A 86 -5.56 -0.07 12.12
N LEU A 87 -5.08 1.14 12.44
CA LEU A 87 -4.83 1.54 13.83
C LEU A 87 -6.12 1.64 14.65
N ALA A 88 -7.23 2.08 14.06
CA ALA A 88 -8.53 2.08 14.74
C ALA A 88 -8.96 0.65 15.10
N LEU A 89 -8.80 -0.30 14.17
CA LEU A 89 -9.03 -1.73 14.46
C LEU A 89 -8.15 -2.21 15.61
N ALA A 90 -6.84 -1.96 15.56
CA ALA A 90 -5.89 -2.36 16.59
C ALA A 90 -6.21 -1.71 17.96
N ALA A 91 -6.56 -0.43 17.97
CA ALA A 91 -6.92 0.31 19.17
C ALA A 91 -8.19 -0.25 19.82
N ILE A 92 -9.24 -0.55 19.04
CA ILE A 92 -10.47 -1.17 19.54
C ILE A 92 -10.19 -2.57 20.13
N VAL A 93 -9.43 -3.40 19.40
CA VAL A 93 -9.11 -4.77 19.84
C VAL A 93 -8.35 -4.78 21.15
N HIS A 94 -7.42 -3.86 21.34
CA HIS A 94 -6.50 -3.85 22.47
C HIS A 94 -6.83 -2.81 23.55
N GLY A 95 -7.94 -2.07 23.41
CA GLY A 95 -8.42 -1.12 24.42
C GLY A 95 -7.56 0.16 24.52
N HIS A 96 -7.06 0.67 23.41
CA HIS A 96 -6.29 1.92 23.34
C HIS A 96 -7.14 3.07 22.81
N ARG A 97 -6.76 4.30 23.14
CA ARG A 97 -7.25 5.51 22.48
C ARG A 97 -6.38 5.79 21.25
N LEU A 98 -6.96 6.39 20.22
CA LEU A 98 -6.24 6.72 19.00
C LEU A 98 -6.46 8.19 18.62
N THR A 99 -5.37 8.90 18.39
CA THR A 99 -5.33 10.22 17.75
C THR A 99 -4.59 10.12 16.41
N VAL A 100 -5.24 10.52 15.33
CA VAL A 100 -4.66 10.55 13.98
C VAL A 100 -4.39 12.00 13.60
N VAL A 101 -3.16 12.31 13.22
CA VAL A 101 -2.80 13.59 12.62
C VAL A 101 -2.87 13.48 11.11
N SER A 102 -3.74 14.28 10.50
CA SER A 102 -4.02 14.27 9.07
C SER A 102 -3.83 15.63 8.41
N ASP A 103 -4.10 15.69 7.11
CA ASP A 103 -4.11 16.90 6.29
C ASP A 103 -5.44 17.03 5.51
N PRO A 104 -5.74 18.19 4.88
CA PRO A 104 -6.97 18.41 4.13
C PRO A 104 -7.20 17.43 2.96
N GLY A 105 -6.19 16.66 2.56
CA GLY A 105 -6.31 15.63 1.51
C GLY A 105 -6.84 14.28 1.98
N MET A 106 -7.22 14.12 3.27
CA MET A 106 -7.89 12.90 3.72
C MET A 106 -9.26 12.79 3.07
N GLU A 107 -9.55 11.63 2.48
CA GLU A 107 -10.87 11.38 1.90
C GLU A 107 -11.98 11.47 2.98
N THR A 108 -13.06 12.14 2.65
CA THR A 108 -14.20 12.36 3.59
C THR A 108 -14.73 11.05 4.17
N ILE A 109 -14.75 9.97 3.39
CA ILE A 109 -15.19 8.66 3.88
C ILE A 109 -14.27 8.11 4.96
N VAL A 110 -12.95 8.27 4.80
CA VAL A 110 -11.96 7.83 5.80
C VAL A 110 -12.13 8.63 7.09
N HIS A 111 -12.27 9.95 6.99
CA HIS A 111 -12.51 10.82 8.14
C HIS A 111 -13.78 10.40 8.92
N ARG A 112 -14.88 10.15 8.21
CA ARG A 112 -16.16 9.72 8.82
C ARG A 112 -16.06 8.35 9.48
N LEU A 113 -15.34 7.40 8.86
CA LEU A 113 -15.11 6.07 9.45
C LEU A 113 -14.27 6.18 10.72
N LEU A 114 -13.16 6.94 10.70
CA LEU A 114 -12.35 7.16 11.89
C LEU A 114 -13.17 7.76 13.04
N ALA A 115 -13.99 8.77 12.75
CA ALA A 115 -14.90 9.36 13.75
C ALA A 115 -15.90 8.34 14.30
N ALA A 116 -16.48 7.49 13.44
CA ALA A 116 -17.40 6.43 13.86
C ALA A 116 -16.72 5.37 14.75
N TYR A 117 -15.42 5.15 14.57
CA TYR A 117 -14.61 4.26 15.42
C TYR A 117 -14.08 4.94 16.69
N GLY A 118 -14.51 6.18 16.97
CA GLY A 118 -14.10 6.93 18.17
C GLY A 118 -12.68 7.49 18.11
N VAL A 119 -12.11 7.61 16.92
CA VAL A 119 -10.76 8.15 16.71
C VAL A 119 -10.81 9.68 16.73
N GLN A 120 -9.90 10.29 17.47
CA GLN A 120 -9.66 11.74 17.38
C GLN A 120 -8.83 12.04 16.14
N VAL A 121 -9.36 12.91 15.25
CA VAL A 121 -8.64 13.34 14.05
C VAL A 121 -8.25 14.81 14.18
N GLU A 122 -6.96 15.07 14.16
CA GLU A 122 -6.40 16.43 14.06
C GLU A 122 -5.93 16.70 12.64
N THR A 123 -6.28 17.86 12.08
CA THR A 123 -5.89 18.25 10.73
C THR A 123 -4.89 19.40 10.79
N VAL A 124 -3.71 19.23 10.19
CA VAL A 124 -2.75 20.33 10.02
C VAL A 124 -3.25 21.31 8.95
N ASN A 125 -3.02 22.61 9.17
CA ASN A 125 -3.64 23.67 8.37
C ASN A 125 -2.77 24.16 7.20
N ALA A 126 -1.47 23.84 7.20
CA ALA A 126 -0.54 24.25 6.16
C ALA A 126 0.53 23.16 5.93
N PRO A 127 1.05 23.00 4.70
CA PRO A 127 2.17 22.13 4.45
C PRO A 127 3.46 22.74 4.96
N HIS A 128 4.40 21.93 5.40
CA HIS A 128 5.77 22.37 5.70
C HIS A 128 6.49 22.77 4.40
N PRO A 129 7.31 23.85 4.38
CA PRO A 129 8.03 24.30 3.18
C PRO A 129 8.90 23.22 2.52
N VAL A 130 9.48 22.34 3.35
CA VAL A 130 10.28 21.19 2.91
C VAL A 130 9.62 19.91 3.41
N GLY A 131 9.22 19.00 2.49
CA GLY A 131 8.54 17.73 2.85
C GLY A 131 7.02 17.83 2.94
N GLY A 132 6.43 19.00 2.67
CA GLY A 132 4.99 19.20 2.43
C GLY A 132 4.10 18.75 3.60
N TRP A 133 2.92 18.23 3.27
CA TRP A 133 1.95 17.77 4.25
C TRP A 133 2.44 16.62 5.14
N GLN A 134 3.28 15.74 4.61
CA GLN A 134 3.81 14.62 5.40
C GLN A 134 4.70 15.13 6.55
N ARG A 135 5.59 16.07 6.27
CA ARG A 135 6.45 16.66 7.31
C ARG A 135 5.64 17.45 8.33
N ALA A 136 4.67 18.25 7.89
CA ALA A 136 3.80 19.00 8.79
C ALA A 136 3.05 18.09 9.79
N ARG A 137 2.54 16.95 9.31
CA ARG A 137 1.88 15.97 10.18
C ARG A 137 2.84 15.34 11.18
N LEU A 138 4.06 14.97 10.75
CA LEU A 138 5.06 14.37 11.64
C LEU A 138 5.46 15.34 12.77
N GLU A 139 5.69 16.61 12.46
CA GLU A 139 5.98 17.64 13.46
C GLU A 139 4.83 17.82 14.46
N ARG A 140 3.58 17.73 13.99
CA ARG A 140 2.42 17.77 14.88
C ARG A 140 2.34 16.54 15.79
N VAL A 141 2.68 15.35 15.29
CA VAL A 141 2.80 14.13 16.12
C VAL A 141 3.86 14.32 17.20
N GLU A 142 5.05 14.83 16.87
CA GLU A 142 6.12 15.12 17.83
C GLU A 142 5.63 16.05 18.95
N GLN A 143 4.88 17.11 18.61
CA GLN A 143 4.28 18.03 19.59
C GLN A 143 3.27 17.33 20.52
N LEU A 144 2.44 16.46 19.97
CA LEU A 144 1.44 15.71 20.77
C LEU A 144 2.10 14.73 21.72
N LEU A 145 3.13 14.02 21.28
CA LEU A 145 3.90 13.09 22.12
C LEU A 145 4.61 13.84 23.25
N ALA A 146 5.16 15.01 22.99
CA ALA A 146 5.78 15.86 24.01
C ALA A 146 4.76 16.39 25.02
N ALA A 147 3.55 16.74 24.58
CA ALA A 147 2.47 17.25 25.43
C ALA A 147 1.78 16.14 26.27
N HIS A 148 1.84 14.89 25.81
CA HIS A 148 1.17 13.75 26.44
C HIS A 148 2.16 12.60 26.68
N PRO A 149 3.02 12.69 27.71
CA PRO A 149 3.92 11.59 28.09
C PRO A 149 3.17 10.28 28.30
N GLY A 150 3.74 9.17 27.85
CA GLY A 150 3.10 7.84 27.88
C GLY A 150 2.23 7.53 26.63
N SER A 151 2.12 8.47 25.68
CA SER A 151 1.56 8.15 24.36
C SER A 151 2.58 7.41 23.51
N TYR A 152 2.10 6.57 22.59
CA TYR A 152 2.92 5.76 21.69
C TYR A 152 2.71 6.19 20.22
N CYS A 153 3.81 6.27 19.46
CA CYS A 153 3.76 6.48 18.01
C CYS A 153 4.19 5.21 17.27
N PRO A 154 3.32 4.61 16.45
CA PRO A 154 3.65 3.47 15.60
C PRO A 154 4.77 3.75 14.60
N GLY A 155 4.87 4.96 14.06
CA GLY A 155 5.97 5.39 13.19
C GLY A 155 6.05 4.65 11.87
N GLN A 156 4.95 4.62 11.10
CA GLN A 156 4.83 3.78 9.90
C GLN A 156 5.95 3.92 8.88
N TYR A 157 6.68 5.04 8.86
CA TYR A 157 7.72 5.29 7.87
C TYR A 157 9.07 4.66 8.22
N ASP A 158 9.34 4.49 9.53
CA ASP A 158 10.68 4.16 10.03
C ASP A 158 10.68 2.92 10.93
N ASN A 159 9.54 2.48 11.42
CA ASN A 159 9.42 1.34 12.31
C ASN A 159 9.63 0.02 11.53
N PRO A 160 10.64 -0.81 11.89
CA PRO A 160 10.90 -2.08 11.23
C PRO A 160 9.77 -3.11 11.36
N ASP A 161 8.96 -3.04 12.42
CA ASP A 161 7.79 -3.90 12.58
C ASP A 161 6.79 -3.71 11.42
N ASN A 162 6.77 -2.56 10.75
CA ASN A 162 5.99 -2.38 9.53
C ASN A 162 6.45 -3.32 8.40
N VAL A 163 7.73 -3.57 8.29
CA VAL A 163 8.29 -4.51 7.30
C VAL A 163 7.97 -5.95 7.70
N ASP A 164 8.19 -6.29 8.96
CA ASP A 164 8.02 -7.65 9.48
C ASP A 164 6.56 -8.13 9.43
N ALA A 165 5.60 -7.21 9.50
CA ALA A 165 4.16 -7.48 9.39
C ALA A 165 3.76 -8.23 8.11
N TYR A 166 4.54 -8.12 7.05
CA TYR A 166 4.20 -8.70 5.75
C TYR A 166 4.83 -10.07 5.46
N ALA A 167 5.53 -10.65 6.42
CA ALA A 167 6.05 -12.02 6.29
C ALA A 167 4.90 -13.04 6.14
N ALA A 168 3.80 -12.86 6.84
CA ALA A 168 2.61 -13.71 6.71
C ALA A 168 2.00 -13.62 5.31
N LEU A 169 1.93 -12.42 4.71
CA LEU A 169 1.46 -12.22 3.33
C LEU A 169 2.32 -12.98 2.32
N ALA A 170 3.63 -12.99 2.49
CA ALA A 170 4.52 -13.79 1.64
C ALA A 170 4.21 -15.30 1.77
N GLY A 171 3.95 -15.79 2.97
CA GLY A 171 3.52 -17.18 3.22
C GLY A 171 2.20 -17.51 2.52
N GLU A 172 1.22 -16.60 2.56
CA GLU A 172 -0.04 -16.76 1.84
C GLU A 172 0.19 -16.88 0.32
N LEU A 173 1.03 -16.02 -0.25
CA LEU A 173 1.36 -16.05 -1.68
C LEU A 173 2.03 -17.36 -2.09
N ILE A 174 2.96 -17.88 -1.27
CA ILE A 174 3.61 -19.17 -1.51
C ILE A 174 2.57 -20.29 -1.53
N ASN A 175 1.64 -20.30 -0.58
CA ASN A 175 0.60 -21.33 -0.48
C ASN A 175 -0.42 -21.25 -1.63
N GLN A 176 -0.76 -20.03 -2.10
CA GLN A 176 -1.79 -19.79 -3.10
C GLN A 176 -1.28 -19.94 -4.54
N ILE A 177 -0.02 -19.55 -4.79
CA ILE A 177 0.55 -19.45 -6.15
C ILE A 177 1.75 -20.38 -6.32
N GLY A 178 2.48 -20.66 -5.27
CA GLY A 178 3.77 -21.36 -5.30
C GLY A 178 4.90 -20.43 -5.67
N ARG A 179 5.76 -20.82 -6.65
CA ARG A 179 6.86 -19.98 -7.13
C ARG A 179 6.34 -18.67 -7.70
N ILE A 180 7.06 -17.59 -7.42
CA ILE A 180 6.81 -16.25 -7.95
C ILE A 180 8.09 -15.78 -8.65
N ASP A 181 7.96 -15.32 -9.89
CA ASP A 181 9.10 -14.84 -10.68
C ASP A 181 9.19 -13.31 -10.64
N VAL A 182 8.02 -12.63 -10.53
CA VAL A 182 7.94 -11.17 -10.48
C VAL A 182 6.92 -10.74 -9.44
N LEU A 183 7.32 -9.84 -8.54
CA LEU A 183 6.45 -9.19 -7.57
C LEU A 183 6.36 -7.70 -7.90
N VAL A 184 5.15 -7.19 -8.13
CA VAL A 184 4.87 -5.77 -8.43
C VAL A 184 4.19 -5.14 -7.23
N CYS A 185 4.83 -4.13 -6.62
CA CYS A 185 4.35 -3.45 -5.42
C CYS A 185 4.30 -1.94 -5.61
N SER A 186 3.18 -1.30 -5.25
CA SER A 186 3.15 0.15 -5.07
C SER A 186 4.00 0.55 -3.86
N VAL A 187 4.76 1.64 -3.95
CA VAL A 187 5.66 2.05 -2.87
C VAL A 187 5.18 3.35 -2.22
N GLY A 188 4.99 3.30 -0.91
CA GLY A 188 4.70 4.44 -0.05
C GLY A 188 5.63 4.42 1.15
N THR A 189 5.33 3.64 2.20
CA THR A 189 6.22 3.45 3.36
C THR A 189 7.32 2.43 3.12
N GLY A 190 7.21 1.60 2.07
CA GLY A 190 8.16 0.53 1.77
C GLY A 190 7.91 -0.79 2.52
N GLY A 191 7.06 -0.79 3.56
CA GLY A 191 6.89 -1.94 4.45
C GLY A 191 6.53 -3.24 3.71
N HIS A 192 5.46 -3.25 2.92
CA HIS A 192 5.02 -4.49 2.26
C HIS A 192 5.98 -4.96 1.15
N SER A 193 6.53 -4.05 0.36
CA SER A 193 7.48 -4.44 -0.68
C SER A 193 8.74 -5.10 -0.10
N ALA A 194 9.32 -4.48 0.94
CA ALA A 194 10.47 -5.03 1.63
C ALA A 194 10.14 -6.34 2.37
N GLY A 195 9.03 -6.37 3.12
CA GLY A 195 8.64 -7.52 3.93
C GLY A 195 8.35 -8.78 3.09
N ILE A 196 7.59 -8.63 2.01
CA ILE A 196 7.29 -9.74 1.10
C ILE A 196 8.58 -10.20 0.39
N ALA A 197 9.35 -9.26 -0.18
CA ALA A 197 10.55 -9.59 -0.94
C ALA A 197 11.62 -10.29 -0.10
N ARG A 198 11.85 -9.87 1.15
CA ARG A 198 12.78 -10.53 2.06
C ARG A 198 12.47 -12.01 2.28
N VAL A 199 11.19 -12.37 2.37
CA VAL A 199 10.78 -13.76 2.54
C VAL A 199 10.88 -14.53 1.23
N LEU A 200 10.31 -13.99 0.14
CA LEU A 200 10.27 -14.67 -1.15
C LEU A 200 11.66 -14.93 -1.72
N ARG A 201 12.60 -13.98 -1.61
CA ARG A 201 13.96 -14.18 -2.13
C ARG A 201 14.79 -15.21 -1.39
N ARG A 202 14.43 -15.58 -0.16
CA ARG A 202 15.04 -16.73 0.51
C ARG A 202 14.72 -18.06 -0.17
N LEU A 203 13.55 -18.15 -0.79
CA LEU A 203 13.07 -19.35 -1.47
C LEU A 203 13.26 -19.26 -3.00
N TYR A 204 13.16 -18.07 -3.54
CA TYR A 204 13.24 -17.75 -4.97
C TYR A 204 14.25 -16.62 -5.19
N PRO A 205 15.56 -16.87 -5.14
CA PRO A 205 16.59 -15.84 -5.20
C PRO A 205 16.53 -14.95 -6.44
N ASP A 206 16.07 -15.51 -7.56
CA ASP A 206 15.94 -14.81 -8.85
C ASP A 206 14.63 -14.04 -8.99
N MET A 207 13.77 -14.02 -7.96
CA MET A 207 12.51 -13.26 -7.99
C MET A 207 12.80 -11.77 -8.11
N ARG A 208 12.20 -11.14 -9.12
CA ARG A 208 12.31 -9.69 -9.35
C ARG A 208 11.28 -8.93 -8.54
N LEU A 209 11.72 -7.88 -7.86
CA LEU A 209 10.85 -6.91 -7.20
C LEU A 209 10.76 -5.64 -8.04
N ILE A 210 9.58 -5.31 -8.51
CA ILE A 210 9.30 -4.09 -9.27
C ILE A 210 8.56 -3.09 -8.38
N GLY A 211 9.17 -1.92 -8.20
CA GLY A 211 8.58 -0.81 -7.49
C GLY A 211 7.67 0.03 -8.39
N VAL A 212 6.48 0.35 -7.91
CA VAL A 212 5.57 1.28 -8.61
C VAL A 212 5.37 2.51 -7.74
N ASP A 213 5.81 3.64 -8.25
CA ASP A 213 5.76 4.94 -7.59
C ASP A 213 4.86 5.91 -8.37
N SER A 214 4.57 7.03 -7.78
CA SER A 214 3.77 8.11 -8.36
C SER A 214 4.66 9.16 -8.99
N VAL A 215 4.27 9.67 -10.14
CA VAL A 215 4.83 10.93 -10.66
C VAL A 215 4.79 12.01 -9.56
N GLY A 216 5.92 12.68 -9.33
CA GLY A 216 6.09 13.69 -8.28
C GLY A 216 6.50 13.15 -6.90
N SER A 217 6.77 11.86 -6.76
CA SER A 217 7.31 11.24 -5.55
C SER A 217 8.84 11.34 -5.49
N THR A 218 9.38 11.43 -4.26
CA THR A 218 10.83 11.49 -4.04
C THR A 218 11.46 10.12 -3.77
N ILE A 219 10.67 9.09 -3.54
CA ILE A 219 11.15 7.78 -3.04
C ILE A 219 12.32 7.22 -3.86
N PHE A 220 12.26 7.36 -5.17
CA PHE A 220 13.27 6.83 -6.08
C PHE A 220 14.02 7.93 -6.85
N GLY A 221 14.32 9.05 -6.18
CA GLY A 221 15.24 10.07 -6.68
C GLY A 221 14.65 11.12 -7.63
N GLN A 222 13.33 11.15 -7.83
CA GLN A 222 12.68 12.24 -8.52
C GLN A 222 12.42 13.43 -7.58
N PRO A 223 12.35 14.68 -8.06
CA PRO A 223 12.04 15.83 -7.23
C PRO A 223 10.60 15.79 -6.72
N ALA A 224 10.37 16.28 -5.47
CA ALA A 224 9.04 16.39 -4.89
C ALA A 224 8.16 17.35 -5.68
N ARG A 225 6.96 16.91 -6.06
CA ARG A 225 5.93 17.73 -6.74
C ARG A 225 4.55 17.42 -6.17
N PRO A 226 3.55 18.30 -6.38
CA PRO A 226 2.16 18.00 -6.02
C PRO A 226 1.67 16.70 -6.65
N ARG A 227 0.97 15.87 -5.86
CA ARG A 227 0.45 14.56 -6.30
C ARG A 227 -1.04 14.45 -6.03
N LEU A 228 -1.79 13.96 -7.02
CA LEU A 228 -3.19 13.56 -6.85
C LEU A 228 -3.30 12.17 -6.20
N MET A 229 -2.41 11.25 -6.60
CA MET A 229 -2.48 9.87 -6.15
C MET A 229 -2.15 9.74 -4.66
N ARG A 230 -3.00 8.99 -3.95
CA ARG A 230 -2.84 8.66 -2.53
C ARG A 230 -2.56 7.15 -2.38
N GLY A 231 -1.90 6.77 -1.29
CA GLY A 231 -1.57 5.37 -1.01
C GLY A 231 -0.24 4.88 -1.59
N LEU A 232 0.34 5.61 -2.55
CA LEU A 232 1.69 5.42 -3.07
C LEU A 232 2.40 6.76 -3.23
N GLY A 233 3.72 6.73 -3.33
CA GLY A 233 4.55 7.94 -3.40
C GLY A 233 4.72 8.67 -2.07
N SER A 234 5.78 9.45 -1.96
CA SER A 234 6.13 10.22 -0.77
C SER A 234 6.80 11.53 -1.14
N SER A 235 6.72 12.53 -0.24
CA SER A 235 7.51 13.76 -0.27
C SER A 235 8.66 13.74 0.76
N ILE A 236 8.81 12.63 1.46
CA ILE A 236 9.91 12.31 2.37
C ILE A 236 10.50 10.98 1.96
N HIS A 237 11.66 10.61 2.50
CA HIS A 237 12.33 9.33 2.29
C HIS A 237 12.06 8.39 3.47
N PRO A 238 11.10 7.43 3.36
CA PRO A 238 10.83 6.48 4.42
C PRO A 238 11.98 5.49 4.59
N ARG A 239 12.44 5.26 5.80
CA ARG A 239 13.54 4.31 6.09
C ARG A 239 13.19 2.85 5.81
N ASN A 240 11.90 2.52 5.79
CA ASN A 240 11.44 1.17 5.47
C ASN A 240 11.51 0.83 3.97
N VAL A 241 11.80 1.80 3.10
CA VAL A 241 12.07 1.54 1.68
C VAL A 241 13.47 0.93 1.54
N ALA A 242 13.52 -0.35 1.25
CA ALA A 242 14.77 -1.08 1.03
C ALA A 242 15.15 -1.01 -0.47
N HIS A 243 15.74 0.12 -0.90
CA HIS A 243 16.07 0.39 -2.31
C HIS A 243 16.85 -0.74 -2.97
N HIS A 244 17.81 -1.32 -2.26
CA HIS A 244 18.64 -2.44 -2.72
C HIS A 244 17.87 -3.73 -3.05
N LEU A 245 16.60 -3.83 -2.65
CA LEU A 245 15.75 -4.98 -3.00
C LEU A 245 15.03 -4.81 -4.34
N PHE A 246 14.94 -3.60 -4.87
CA PHE A 246 14.24 -3.36 -6.13
C PHE A 246 15.16 -3.60 -7.33
N ASP A 247 14.64 -4.32 -8.32
CA ASP A 247 15.34 -4.57 -9.59
C ASP A 247 15.06 -3.46 -10.60
N GLU A 248 13.89 -2.81 -10.47
CA GLU A 248 13.52 -1.66 -11.28
C GLU A 248 12.39 -0.88 -10.60
N VAL A 249 12.18 0.34 -11.03
CA VAL A 249 11.09 1.22 -10.61
C VAL A 249 10.32 1.77 -11.80
N HIS A 250 9.00 1.88 -11.63
CA HIS A 250 8.11 2.57 -12.58
C HIS A 250 7.41 3.71 -11.87
N TRP A 251 7.40 4.89 -12.49
CA TRP A 251 6.52 5.99 -12.09
C TRP A 251 5.29 5.97 -12.99
N VAL A 252 4.11 6.04 -12.40
CA VAL A 252 2.83 6.03 -13.11
C VAL A 252 2.12 7.35 -12.86
N ALA A 253 1.50 7.90 -13.90
CA ALA A 253 0.72 9.13 -13.82
C ALA A 253 -0.74 8.86 -13.39
N PRO A 254 -1.44 9.87 -12.85
CA PRO A 254 -2.80 9.70 -12.33
C PRO A 254 -3.81 9.20 -13.39
N HIS A 255 -3.76 9.70 -14.63
CA HIS A 255 -4.69 9.27 -15.68
C HIS A 255 -4.51 7.79 -16.07
N GLU A 256 -3.27 7.29 -16.08
CA GLU A 256 -2.95 5.89 -16.37
C GLU A 256 -3.49 4.98 -15.27
N ALA A 257 -3.31 5.38 -14.01
CA ALA A 257 -3.87 4.64 -12.86
C ALA A 257 -5.41 4.65 -12.87
N VAL A 258 -6.05 5.77 -13.18
CA VAL A 258 -7.52 5.87 -13.30
C VAL A 258 -8.03 4.95 -14.41
N TRP A 259 -7.42 4.99 -15.58
CA TRP A 259 -7.80 4.14 -16.70
C TRP A 259 -7.75 2.66 -16.29
N ALA A 260 -6.66 2.22 -15.69
CA ALA A 260 -6.48 0.82 -15.28
C ALA A 260 -7.48 0.40 -14.18
N SER A 261 -7.70 1.23 -13.15
CA SER A 261 -8.68 0.94 -12.09
C SER A 261 -10.10 0.83 -12.62
N ARG A 262 -10.50 1.73 -13.53
CA ARG A 262 -11.84 1.69 -14.16
C ARG A 262 -12.01 0.51 -15.10
N THR A 263 -10.97 0.15 -15.85
CA THR A 263 -10.96 -1.03 -16.72
C THR A 263 -11.10 -2.31 -15.89
N LEU A 264 -10.36 -2.44 -14.76
CA LEU A 264 -10.53 -3.55 -13.82
C LEU A 264 -11.96 -3.65 -13.30
N ALA A 265 -12.55 -2.52 -12.87
CA ALA A 265 -13.94 -2.51 -12.39
C ALA A 265 -14.92 -3.04 -13.44
N ALA A 266 -14.76 -2.62 -14.68
CA ALA A 266 -15.65 -2.99 -15.78
C ALA A 266 -15.47 -4.44 -16.27
N THR A 267 -14.26 -5.01 -16.12
CA THR A 267 -13.94 -6.31 -16.75
C THR A 267 -13.72 -7.44 -15.76
N HIS A 268 -13.30 -7.13 -14.52
CA HIS A 268 -12.95 -8.15 -13.52
C HIS A 268 -13.73 -7.99 -12.20
N TYR A 269 -14.57 -6.95 -12.07
CA TYR A 269 -15.24 -6.58 -10.82
C TYR A 269 -14.28 -6.24 -9.67
N THR A 270 -13.08 -6.81 -9.69
CA THR A 270 -12.01 -6.60 -8.71
C THR A 270 -11.22 -5.36 -9.09
N THR A 271 -11.24 -4.36 -8.22
CA THR A 271 -10.56 -3.07 -8.44
C THR A 271 -10.23 -2.40 -7.11
N GLY A 272 -9.56 -1.26 -7.19
CA GLY A 272 -9.22 -0.41 -6.06
C GLY A 272 -8.93 1.01 -6.54
N GLY A 273 -8.16 1.75 -5.75
CA GLY A 273 -7.82 3.13 -6.07
C GLY A 273 -6.58 3.30 -6.94
N TRP A 274 -5.92 4.41 -6.70
CA TRP A 274 -4.72 4.84 -7.42
C TRP A 274 -3.61 3.78 -7.45
N SER A 275 -3.33 3.18 -6.28
CA SER A 275 -2.28 2.18 -6.14
C SER A 275 -2.58 0.91 -6.95
N VAL A 276 -3.85 0.48 -6.95
CA VAL A 276 -4.29 -0.70 -7.70
C VAL A 276 -4.17 -0.45 -9.21
N GLY A 277 -4.62 0.72 -9.67
CA GLY A 277 -4.47 1.09 -11.08
C GLY A 277 -3.00 1.15 -11.50
N ALA A 278 -2.17 1.81 -10.70
CA ALA A 278 -0.75 1.95 -11.02
C ALA A 278 -0.01 0.60 -11.11
N VAL A 279 -0.21 -0.31 -10.14
CA VAL A 279 0.43 -1.64 -10.21
C VAL A 279 -0.13 -2.49 -11.35
N THR A 280 -1.40 -2.27 -11.74
CA THR A 280 -2.01 -2.97 -12.88
C THR A 280 -1.36 -2.59 -14.19
N VAL A 281 -1.07 -1.30 -14.43
CA VAL A 281 -0.34 -0.84 -15.64
C VAL A 281 0.97 -1.60 -15.79
N VAL A 282 1.74 -1.67 -14.72
CA VAL A 282 3.07 -2.30 -14.72
C VAL A 282 2.97 -3.83 -14.82
N ALA A 283 2.09 -4.47 -14.06
CA ALA A 283 1.91 -5.92 -14.10
C ALA A 283 1.38 -6.39 -15.47
N ALA A 284 0.51 -5.60 -16.11
CA ALA A 284 0.02 -5.87 -17.46
C ALA A 284 1.16 -5.81 -18.49
N TRP A 285 2.04 -4.83 -18.39
CA TRP A 285 3.23 -4.76 -19.25
C TRP A 285 4.16 -5.96 -19.03
N CYS A 286 4.43 -6.32 -17.77
CA CYS A 286 5.20 -7.54 -17.46
C CYS A 286 4.56 -8.78 -18.08
N ALA A 287 3.23 -8.91 -18.01
CA ALA A 287 2.52 -10.05 -18.60
C ALA A 287 2.61 -10.09 -20.14
N ARG A 288 2.72 -8.93 -20.81
CA ARG A 288 2.90 -8.85 -22.26
C ARG A 288 4.32 -9.13 -22.71
N THR A 289 5.33 -8.71 -21.92
CA THR A 289 6.74 -8.67 -22.35
C THR A 289 7.57 -9.84 -21.82
N LEU A 290 7.24 -10.40 -20.67
CA LEU A 290 7.97 -11.53 -20.08
C LEU A 290 7.54 -12.88 -20.70
N PRO A 291 8.31 -13.95 -20.53
CA PRO A 291 7.93 -15.28 -20.97
C PRO A 291 6.52 -15.67 -20.42
N SER A 292 5.73 -16.40 -21.22
CA SER A 292 4.34 -16.73 -20.88
C SER A 292 4.19 -17.57 -19.61
N GLN A 293 5.23 -18.31 -19.21
CA GLN A 293 5.26 -19.11 -17.99
C GLN A 293 5.65 -18.30 -16.73
N ALA A 294 6.08 -17.03 -16.88
CA ALA A 294 6.44 -16.19 -15.74
C ALA A 294 5.24 -15.96 -14.82
N ARG A 295 5.41 -16.25 -13.54
CA ARG A 295 4.40 -16.02 -12.52
C ARG A 295 4.55 -14.62 -11.94
N ILE A 296 3.70 -13.73 -12.38
CA ILE A 296 3.68 -12.31 -12.02
C ILE A 296 2.60 -12.11 -10.96
N VAL A 297 2.96 -11.47 -9.86
CA VAL A 297 2.04 -11.12 -8.78
C VAL A 297 2.03 -9.61 -8.61
N ALA A 298 0.85 -8.99 -8.61
CA ALA A 298 0.63 -7.60 -8.23
C ALA A 298 -0.12 -7.53 -6.90
N VAL A 299 0.37 -6.74 -5.96
CA VAL A 299 -0.34 -6.49 -4.70
C VAL A 299 -1.36 -5.38 -4.91
N PHE A 300 -2.64 -5.67 -4.69
CA PHE A 300 -3.75 -4.73 -4.73
C PHE A 300 -4.06 -4.25 -3.30
N PRO A 301 -3.54 -3.09 -2.87
CA PRO A 301 -3.49 -2.74 -1.44
C PRO A 301 -4.82 -2.30 -0.85
N ASP A 302 -5.80 -1.93 -1.66
CA ASP A 302 -7.09 -1.43 -1.20
C ASP A 302 -8.24 -1.81 -2.13
N GLY A 303 -9.47 -1.57 -1.68
CA GLY A 303 -10.68 -1.74 -2.49
C GLY A 303 -11.23 -0.40 -3.00
N PRO A 304 -12.33 -0.42 -3.79
CA PRO A 304 -12.84 0.76 -4.49
C PRO A 304 -13.59 1.74 -3.58
N ALA A 305 -14.09 1.30 -2.42
CA ALA A 305 -15.09 2.04 -1.63
C ALA A 305 -14.68 3.48 -1.26
N ARG A 306 -13.40 3.71 -0.99
CA ARG A 306 -12.90 5.05 -0.63
C ARG A 306 -12.68 5.99 -1.82
N TYR A 307 -12.80 5.49 -3.04
CA TYR A 307 -12.46 6.22 -4.26
C TYR A 307 -13.67 6.63 -5.12
N TYR A 308 -14.89 6.48 -4.59
CA TYR A 308 -16.11 6.86 -5.30
C TYR A 308 -16.22 8.36 -5.58
N THR A 309 -15.53 9.19 -4.81
CA THR A 309 -15.48 10.65 -5.01
C THR A 309 -14.22 11.11 -5.76
N THR A 310 -13.38 10.19 -6.24
CA THR A 310 -12.15 10.50 -6.97
C THR A 310 -12.02 9.62 -8.22
N VAL A 311 -11.36 8.46 -8.13
CA VAL A 311 -11.07 7.56 -9.28
C VAL A 311 -12.34 7.16 -10.04
N PHE A 312 -13.46 6.98 -9.35
CA PHE A 312 -14.74 6.54 -9.93
C PHE A 312 -15.76 7.67 -10.11
N ASP A 313 -15.40 8.91 -9.78
CA ASP A 313 -16.22 10.10 -10.01
C ASP A 313 -15.85 10.76 -11.34
N ASN A 314 -16.83 10.87 -12.26
CA ASN A 314 -16.59 11.45 -13.57
C ASN A 314 -16.32 12.96 -13.51
N ALA A 315 -16.98 13.69 -12.61
CA ALA A 315 -16.78 15.13 -12.47
C ALA A 315 -15.37 15.42 -11.92
N TYR A 316 -14.95 14.68 -10.90
CA TYR A 316 -13.59 14.77 -10.38
C TYR A 316 -12.55 14.45 -11.46
N CYS A 317 -12.72 13.34 -12.17
CA CYS A 317 -11.79 12.92 -13.21
C CYS A 317 -11.73 13.91 -14.39
N ALA A 318 -12.86 14.48 -14.80
CA ALA A 318 -12.90 15.50 -15.85
C ALA A 318 -12.18 16.79 -15.42
N THR A 319 -12.39 17.24 -14.16
CA THR A 319 -11.74 18.43 -13.61
C THR A 319 -10.19 18.30 -13.61
N HIS A 320 -9.68 17.06 -13.47
CA HIS A 320 -8.25 16.77 -13.40
C HIS A 320 -7.67 16.16 -14.69
N ASP A 321 -8.43 16.17 -15.80
CA ASP A 321 -8.01 15.62 -17.12
C ASP A 321 -7.53 14.15 -17.03
N LEU A 322 -8.35 13.28 -16.41
CA LEU A 322 -8.00 11.88 -16.13
C LEU A 322 -8.78 10.87 -16.99
N LEU A 323 -9.80 11.32 -17.75
CA LEU A 323 -10.67 10.43 -18.52
C LEU A 323 -10.09 10.17 -19.93
N ASP A 324 -10.44 8.98 -20.45
CA ASP A 324 -10.16 8.55 -21.83
C ASP A 324 -8.68 8.66 -22.25
N ARG A 325 -7.79 8.46 -21.27
CA ARG A 325 -6.34 8.53 -21.45
C ARG A 325 -5.69 7.21 -21.03
N PRO A 326 -5.72 6.17 -21.89
CA PRO A 326 -5.03 4.92 -21.61
C PRO A 326 -3.51 5.14 -21.48
N PRO A 327 -2.81 4.27 -20.71
CA PRO A 327 -1.36 4.26 -20.73
C PRO A 327 -0.85 3.89 -22.12
N ALA A 328 0.38 4.30 -22.43
CA ALA A 328 1.09 3.83 -23.61
C ALA A 328 1.26 2.29 -23.53
N ASP A 329 1.53 1.63 -24.66
CA ASP A 329 1.78 0.19 -24.69
C ASP A 329 3.06 -0.19 -23.94
N GLU A 330 4.05 0.72 -23.94
CA GLU A 330 5.35 0.58 -23.27
C GLU A 330 5.68 1.83 -22.45
N PRO A 331 6.45 1.68 -21.33
CA PRO A 331 6.93 2.82 -20.56
C PRO A 331 7.96 3.63 -21.33
N GLU A 332 8.09 4.91 -21.01
CA GLU A 332 9.33 5.63 -21.32
C GLU A 332 10.49 5.03 -20.52
N GLU A 333 11.66 5.00 -21.13
CA GLU A 333 12.87 4.47 -20.49
C GLU A 333 13.81 5.60 -20.09
N ILE A 334 14.26 5.60 -18.84
CA ILE A 334 15.38 6.42 -18.36
C ILE A 334 16.44 5.52 -17.73
N LYS A 335 17.71 5.93 -17.86
CA LYS A 335 18.85 5.17 -17.31
C LYS A 335 19.11 5.48 -15.84
N HIS A 336 18.73 6.68 -15.41
CA HIS A 336 18.96 7.13 -14.04
C HIS A 336 17.79 8.04 -13.59
N PRO A 337 17.32 7.95 -12.34
CA PRO A 337 16.20 8.79 -11.85
C PRO A 337 16.37 10.28 -12.05
N GLY A 338 17.60 10.80 -12.03
CA GLY A 338 17.89 12.22 -12.26
C GLY A 338 18.07 12.65 -13.72
N GLU A 339 17.90 11.72 -14.70
CA GLU A 339 18.14 12.00 -16.11
C GLU A 339 17.09 12.96 -16.71
N ALA A 340 15.83 12.77 -16.33
CA ALA A 340 14.73 13.58 -16.80
C ALA A 340 13.63 13.71 -15.75
N GLU A 341 12.83 14.77 -15.86
CA GLU A 341 11.61 14.92 -15.09
C GLU A 341 10.54 13.97 -15.60
N VAL A 342 10.10 13.03 -14.74
CA VAL A 342 9.08 12.06 -15.07
C VAL A 342 7.69 12.71 -14.98
N THR A 343 6.89 12.62 -16.05
CA THR A 343 5.53 13.18 -16.14
C THR A 343 4.45 12.17 -16.52
N ARG A 344 4.83 11.01 -17.00
CA ARG A 344 3.98 9.90 -17.41
C ARG A 344 4.64 8.58 -17.07
N TRP A 345 4.02 7.48 -17.44
CA TRP A 345 4.56 6.14 -17.16
C TRP A 345 5.98 5.98 -17.72
N THR A 346 6.91 5.88 -16.79
CA THR A 346 8.35 5.81 -17.07
C THR A 346 8.97 4.70 -16.25
N ARG A 347 9.91 3.97 -16.83
CA ARG A 347 10.68 2.90 -16.21
C ARG A 347 12.13 3.30 -16.03
N CYS A 348 12.72 2.90 -14.92
CA CYS A 348 14.17 2.96 -14.68
C CYS A 348 14.63 1.62 -14.11
N ALA A 349 15.58 0.98 -14.81
CA ALA A 349 16.19 -0.27 -14.34
C ALA A 349 17.29 -0.04 -13.30
N THR A 350 17.74 1.21 -13.11
CA THR A 350 18.71 1.57 -12.08
C THR A 350 17.99 2.12 -10.86
N VAL A 351 18.01 1.41 -9.75
CA VAL A 351 17.50 1.88 -8.48
C VAL A 351 18.65 2.40 -7.63
N VAL A 352 18.57 3.66 -7.24
CA VAL A 352 19.58 4.34 -6.43
C VAL A 352 19.19 4.26 -4.97
N ASP A 353 20.15 3.95 -4.10
CA ASP A 353 19.98 4.02 -2.65
C ASP A 353 20.10 5.49 -2.22
N LEU A 354 19.10 6.01 -1.51
CA LEU A 354 18.97 7.44 -1.18
C LEU A 354 19.09 7.69 0.32
#